data_34780dd97f7c1d28ca7f31c5db07871e
#
_entry.id   34780dd97f7c1d28ca7f31c5db07871e
#
_cell.length_a   1.000
_cell.length_b   1.000
_cell.length_c   1.000
_cell.angle_alpha   90.00
_cell.angle_beta   90.00
_cell.angle_gamma   90.00
#
_symmetry.space_group_name_H-M   'P 1'
#
loop_
_entity.id
_entity.type
_entity.pdbx_description
1 polymer ?
#
loop_
_entity_poly.entity_id
_entity_poly.type
_entity_poly.pdbx_seq_one_letter_code
_entity_poly.pdbx_strand_id
1 'polypeptide(L)'
;MRICAALPEDVPYIVAIEHIPEYRNYIGAWSAEEHLRAMADTDNEYFVVRGEVSGDEATDVTTIEGFAILQGIHSEHRSLHLKRIAVRTPHRGFGRALLEHAMSCAFLEHHAHRFWLDVFETNIRARRVYESYDFRYDGVMREAILRDGEYHTLALMSLLDREYTSRQQPGVQAVTTQSHS
;
A
#
# COMPACT_ATOMS: atom_id res chain seq x y z
N MET A 1 2.59 10.36 -14.96
CA MET A 1 2.09 9.51 -13.85
C MET A 1 1.20 10.33 -12.94
N ARG A 2 -0.03 9.90 -12.70
CA ARG A 2 -1.01 10.57 -11.82
C ARG A 2 -1.66 9.52 -10.90
N ILE A 3 -1.77 9.82 -9.60
CA ILE A 3 -2.52 9.00 -8.64
C ILE A 3 -3.82 9.73 -8.33
N CYS A 4 -4.92 8.98 -8.28
CA CYS A 4 -6.25 9.50 -7.96
C CYS A 4 -7.11 8.43 -7.28
N ALA A 5 -8.20 8.84 -6.67
CA ALA A 5 -9.21 7.90 -6.17
C ALA A 5 -9.69 7.01 -7.33
N ALA A 6 -9.86 5.72 -7.04
CA ALA A 6 -10.39 4.78 -8.02
C ALA A 6 -11.90 4.95 -8.16
N LEU A 7 -12.40 4.73 -9.38
CA LEU A 7 -13.81 4.75 -9.71
C LEU A 7 -14.31 3.32 -9.97
N PRO A 8 -15.64 3.05 -9.88
CA PRO A 8 -16.17 1.72 -10.16
C PRO A 8 -15.79 1.17 -11.55
N GLU A 9 -15.64 2.03 -12.56
CA GLU A 9 -15.16 1.67 -13.89
C GLU A 9 -13.70 1.20 -13.94
N ASP A 10 -12.91 1.45 -12.87
CA ASP A 10 -11.52 1.00 -12.77
C ASP A 10 -11.40 -0.46 -12.30
N VAL A 11 -12.47 -1.01 -11.71
CA VAL A 11 -12.47 -2.35 -11.10
C VAL A 11 -12.03 -3.45 -12.09
N PRO A 12 -12.43 -3.49 -13.36
CA PRO A 12 -11.93 -4.51 -14.28
C PRO A 12 -10.41 -4.52 -14.43
N TYR A 13 -9.78 -3.34 -14.37
CA TYR A 13 -8.32 -3.20 -14.46
C TYR A 13 -7.63 -3.62 -13.15
N ILE A 14 -8.24 -3.32 -12.00
CA ILE A 14 -7.76 -3.78 -10.68
C ILE A 14 -7.76 -5.30 -10.64
N VAL A 15 -8.87 -5.92 -10.99
CA VAL A 15 -9.01 -7.39 -11.09
C VAL A 15 -7.96 -7.98 -12.04
N ALA A 16 -7.77 -7.37 -13.22
CA ALA A 16 -6.75 -7.84 -14.17
C ALA A 16 -5.33 -7.79 -13.59
N ILE A 17 -4.99 -6.78 -12.76
CA ILE A 17 -3.70 -6.69 -12.09
C ILE A 17 -3.56 -7.78 -11.02
N GLU A 18 -4.59 -8.07 -10.23
CA GLU A 18 -4.57 -9.13 -9.22
C GLU A 18 -4.38 -10.53 -9.83
N HIS A 19 -4.85 -10.73 -11.07
CA HIS A 19 -4.73 -12.00 -11.78
C HIS A 19 -3.43 -12.15 -12.59
N ILE A 20 -2.50 -11.20 -12.49
CA ILE A 20 -1.16 -11.35 -13.06
C ILE A 20 -0.50 -12.59 -12.41
N PRO A 21 0.01 -13.58 -13.21
CA PRO A 21 0.50 -14.85 -12.68
C PRO A 21 1.56 -14.71 -11.57
N GLU A 22 2.42 -13.71 -11.68
CA GLU A 22 3.49 -13.42 -10.70
C GLU A 22 2.95 -13.03 -9.34
N TYR A 23 1.71 -12.56 -9.26
CA TYR A 23 1.05 -12.16 -8.00
C TYR A 23 0.26 -13.29 -7.33
N ARG A 24 0.02 -14.38 -8.03
CA ARG A 24 -0.78 -15.51 -7.52
C ARG A 24 -0.35 -15.96 -6.11
N ASN A 25 0.94 -15.92 -5.82
CA ASN A 25 1.49 -16.37 -4.53
C ASN A 25 1.57 -15.24 -3.48
N TYR A 26 1.24 -13.99 -3.81
CA TYR A 26 1.52 -12.84 -2.94
C TYR A 26 0.32 -11.93 -2.71
N ILE A 27 -0.70 -11.97 -3.57
CA ILE A 27 -1.89 -11.11 -3.45
C ILE A 27 -3.14 -11.98 -3.52
N GLY A 28 -4.11 -11.70 -2.65
CA GLY A 28 -5.45 -12.27 -2.79
C GLY A 28 -6.13 -11.70 -4.02
N ALA A 29 -6.90 -12.50 -4.74
CA ALA A 29 -7.73 -12.01 -5.83
C ALA A 29 -9.18 -11.93 -5.36
N TRP A 30 -9.80 -10.78 -5.56
CA TRP A 30 -11.23 -10.57 -5.36
C TRP A 30 -11.94 -10.53 -6.71
N SER A 31 -13.20 -10.93 -6.70
CA SER A 31 -14.09 -10.71 -7.85
C SER A 31 -14.40 -9.20 -8.01
N ALA A 32 -14.86 -8.83 -9.18
CA ALA A 32 -15.33 -7.46 -9.43
C ALA A 32 -16.44 -7.04 -8.45
N GLU A 33 -17.34 -7.96 -8.10
CA GLU A 33 -18.41 -7.70 -7.15
C GLU A 33 -17.89 -7.42 -5.73
N GLU A 34 -16.88 -8.18 -5.28
CA GLU A 34 -16.22 -7.96 -3.99
C GLU A 34 -15.52 -6.60 -3.94
N HIS A 35 -14.84 -6.20 -5.01
CA HIS A 35 -14.25 -4.88 -5.12
C HIS A 35 -15.29 -3.77 -5.07
N LEU A 36 -16.37 -3.87 -5.86
CA LEU A 36 -17.44 -2.87 -5.86
C LEU A 36 -18.12 -2.75 -4.49
N ARG A 37 -18.33 -3.88 -3.79
CA ARG A 37 -18.86 -3.88 -2.43
C ARG A 37 -17.90 -3.20 -1.45
N ALA A 38 -16.60 -3.50 -1.54
CA ALA A 38 -15.58 -2.87 -0.70
C ALA A 38 -15.42 -1.37 -1.00
N MET A 39 -15.55 -0.94 -2.24
CA MET A 39 -15.52 0.49 -2.61
C MET A 39 -16.75 1.26 -2.11
N ALA A 40 -17.90 0.60 -1.93
CA ALA A 40 -19.10 1.21 -1.36
C ALA A 40 -19.02 1.38 0.16
N ASP A 41 -18.11 0.70 0.82
CA ASP A 41 -17.87 0.82 2.26
C ASP A 41 -16.91 1.98 2.52
N THR A 42 -17.37 2.99 3.25
CA THR A 42 -16.60 4.20 3.60
C THR A 42 -15.41 3.94 4.50
N ASP A 43 -15.30 2.75 5.10
CA ASP A 43 -14.11 2.33 5.85
C ASP A 43 -12.93 1.91 4.95
N ASN A 44 -13.16 1.91 3.64
CA ASN A 44 -12.14 1.59 2.62
C ASN A 44 -11.88 2.79 1.71
N GLU A 45 -10.64 2.90 1.27
CA GLU A 45 -10.24 3.90 0.28
C GLU A 45 -9.39 3.24 -0.80
N TYR A 46 -9.69 3.58 -2.05
CA TYR A 46 -9.07 2.98 -3.22
C TYR A 46 -8.35 4.03 -4.05
N PHE A 47 -7.11 3.76 -4.40
CA PHE A 47 -6.30 4.59 -5.30
C PHE A 47 -5.86 3.81 -6.51
N VAL A 48 -5.81 4.49 -7.65
CA VAL A 48 -5.17 3.98 -8.87
C VAL A 48 -4.07 4.92 -9.32
N VAL A 49 -3.01 4.34 -9.88
CA VAL A 49 -2.00 5.11 -10.60
C VAL A 49 -2.21 4.95 -12.09
N ARG A 50 -2.37 6.08 -12.77
CA ARG A 50 -2.55 6.16 -14.22
C ARG A 50 -1.22 6.51 -14.87
N GLY A 51 -0.80 5.71 -15.85
CA GLY A 51 0.34 5.97 -16.71
C GLY A 51 -0.09 6.68 -18.00
N GLU A 52 0.82 7.45 -18.58
CA GLU A 52 0.65 7.98 -19.91
C GLU A 52 1.05 6.91 -20.93
N VAL A 53 0.24 6.67 -21.92
CA VAL A 53 0.62 5.88 -23.09
C VAL A 53 1.29 6.84 -24.07
N SER A 54 2.59 6.67 -24.27
CA SER A 54 3.28 7.36 -25.37
C SER A 54 2.84 6.72 -26.70
N GLY A 55 1.88 7.32 -27.37
CA GLY A 55 1.41 6.93 -28.68
C GLY A 55 1.04 8.18 -29.46
N ASP A 56 1.52 8.23 -30.71
CA ASP A 56 1.37 9.30 -31.70
C ASP A 56 -0.07 9.33 -32.23
N GLU A 57 -1.02 9.71 -31.42
CA GLU A 57 -2.32 10.23 -31.85
C GLU A 57 -3.17 10.57 -30.60
N ALA A 58 -3.88 11.68 -30.66
CA ALA A 58 -4.65 12.35 -29.61
C ALA A 58 -5.82 11.51 -29.02
N THR A 59 -5.50 10.38 -28.41
CA THR A 59 -6.39 9.67 -27.50
C THR A 59 -5.68 9.59 -26.16
N ASP A 60 -6.18 10.34 -25.20
CA ASP A 60 -5.72 10.39 -23.79
C ASP A 60 -6.10 9.06 -23.09
N VAL A 61 -5.58 7.94 -23.59
CA VAL A 61 -5.82 6.61 -23.01
C VAL A 61 -4.87 6.44 -21.85
N THR A 62 -5.29 6.92 -20.70
CA THR A 62 -4.59 6.65 -19.44
C THR A 62 -4.83 5.20 -19.04
N THR A 63 -3.78 4.39 -19.05
CA THR A 63 -3.86 3.01 -18.53
C THR A 63 -3.65 2.99 -17.02
N ILE A 64 -4.40 2.12 -16.32
CA ILE A 64 -4.17 1.85 -14.90
C ILE A 64 -2.95 0.94 -14.78
N GLU A 65 -1.90 1.49 -14.17
CA GLU A 65 -0.61 0.83 -13.98
C GLU A 65 -0.47 0.19 -12.58
N GLY A 66 -1.40 0.48 -11.68
CA GLY A 66 -1.40 -0.10 -10.34
C GLY A 66 -2.51 0.48 -9.48
N PHE A 67 -2.68 -0.12 -8.30
CA PHE A 67 -3.68 0.30 -7.33
C PHE A 67 -3.20 0.06 -5.90
N ALA A 68 -3.84 0.74 -4.95
CA ALA A 68 -3.70 0.52 -3.51
C ALA A 68 -5.08 0.58 -2.85
N ILE A 69 -5.25 -0.20 -1.76
CA ILE A 69 -6.46 -0.25 -0.95
C ILE A 69 -6.08 0.01 0.50
N LEU A 70 -6.68 1.03 1.11
CA LEU A 70 -6.64 1.29 2.54
C LEU A 70 -7.92 0.79 3.20
N GLN A 71 -7.81 0.29 4.42
CA GLN A 71 -8.94 -0.12 5.27
C GLN A 71 -8.76 0.41 6.68
N GLY A 72 -9.86 0.55 7.41
CA GLY A 72 -9.85 1.05 8.78
C GLY A 72 -9.82 2.57 8.86
N ILE A 73 -10.38 3.26 7.88
CA ILE A 73 -10.44 4.74 7.84
C ILE A 73 -11.14 5.28 9.08
N HIS A 74 -12.18 4.58 9.57
CA HIS A 74 -12.94 4.96 10.75
C HIS A 74 -12.49 4.24 12.04
N SER A 75 -11.29 3.65 12.05
CA SER A 75 -10.76 2.96 13.23
C SER A 75 -10.66 3.88 14.45
N GLU A 76 -11.35 3.55 15.53
CA GLU A 76 -11.25 4.25 16.83
C GLU A 76 -9.81 4.30 17.37
N HIS A 77 -8.99 3.33 16.97
CA HIS A 77 -7.58 3.24 17.37
C HIS A 77 -6.66 3.99 16.42
N ARG A 78 -7.21 4.68 15.40
CA ARG A 78 -6.40 5.37 14.37
C ARG A 78 -5.36 4.43 13.76
N SER A 79 -5.75 3.19 13.48
CA SER A 79 -4.91 2.12 12.94
C SER A 79 -5.40 1.74 11.55
N LEU A 80 -4.73 2.25 10.52
CA LEU A 80 -5.07 2.01 9.12
C LEU A 80 -4.26 0.85 8.55
N HIS A 81 -4.90 0.07 7.72
CA HIS A 81 -4.33 -1.09 7.05
C HIS A 81 -4.11 -0.81 5.57
N LEU A 82 -2.88 -0.98 5.09
CA LEU A 82 -2.61 -1.11 3.66
C LEU A 82 -2.99 -2.53 3.23
N LYS A 83 -4.25 -2.68 2.84
CA LYS A 83 -4.84 -3.99 2.52
C LYS A 83 -4.24 -4.61 1.27
N ARG A 84 -3.97 -3.80 0.25
CA ARG A 84 -3.36 -4.21 -1.02
C ARG A 84 -2.58 -3.09 -1.66
N ILE A 85 -1.52 -3.48 -2.34
CA ILE A 85 -0.81 -2.65 -3.29
C ILE A 85 -0.24 -3.54 -4.39
N ALA A 86 -0.56 -3.23 -5.63
CA ALA A 86 -0.07 -3.97 -6.78
C ALA A 86 0.13 -3.05 -7.99
N VAL A 87 1.04 -3.44 -8.88
CA VAL A 87 1.35 -2.70 -10.11
C VAL A 87 1.37 -3.65 -11.30
N ARG A 88 0.92 -3.19 -12.45
CA ARG A 88 0.94 -3.96 -13.70
C ARG A 88 2.38 -4.31 -14.10
N THR A 89 3.24 -3.30 -14.09
CA THR A 89 4.64 -3.44 -14.52
C THR A 89 5.57 -3.06 -13.38
N PRO A 90 6.32 -4.03 -12.82
CA PRO A 90 7.33 -3.75 -11.80
C PRO A 90 8.46 -2.85 -12.31
N HIS A 91 9.23 -2.28 -11.39
CA HIS A 91 10.43 -1.47 -11.64
C HIS A 91 10.23 -0.12 -12.37
N ARG A 92 8.97 0.34 -12.55
CA ARG A 92 8.67 1.65 -13.14
C ARG A 92 8.38 2.74 -12.11
N GLY A 93 8.58 2.47 -10.83
CA GLY A 93 8.33 3.44 -9.75
C GLY A 93 6.88 3.53 -9.28
N PHE A 94 5.91 2.97 -9.99
CA PHE A 94 4.48 3.06 -9.66
C PHE A 94 4.14 2.56 -8.24
N GLY A 95 4.72 1.42 -7.84
CA GLY A 95 4.48 0.86 -6.50
C GLY A 95 5.02 1.73 -5.38
N ARG A 96 6.16 2.39 -5.58
CA ARG A 96 6.71 3.36 -4.62
C ARG A 96 5.84 4.59 -4.52
N ALA A 97 5.42 5.14 -5.64
CA ALA A 97 4.54 6.30 -5.69
C ALA A 97 3.19 6.02 -5.01
N LEU A 98 2.59 4.84 -5.24
CA LEU A 98 1.38 4.41 -4.55
C LEU A 98 1.59 4.26 -3.04
N LEU A 99 2.72 3.69 -2.60
CA LEU A 99 3.03 3.54 -1.18
C LEU A 99 3.22 4.91 -0.51
N GLU A 100 3.95 5.82 -1.14
CA GLU A 100 4.15 7.19 -0.65
C GLU A 100 2.82 7.94 -0.54
N HIS A 101 1.96 7.81 -1.55
CA HIS A 101 0.62 8.39 -1.52
C HIS A 101 -0.24 7.80 -0.39
N ALA A 102 -0.25 6.47 -0.25
CA ALA A 102 -0.97 5.77 0.81
C ALA A 102 -0.49 6.19 2.21
N MET A 103 0.82 6.36 2.40
CA MET A 103 1.40 6.87 3.66
C MET A 103 0.97 8.31 3.93
N SER A 104 1.00 9.17 2.90
CA SER A 104 0.55 10.56 3.01
C SER A 104 -0.92 10.63 3.41
N CYS A 105 -1.78 9.87 2.74
CA CYS A 105 -3.20 9.76 3.03
C CYS A 105 -3.42 9.27 4.48
N ALA A 106 -2.77 8.18 4.88
CA ALA A 106 -2.90 7.61 6.21
C ALA A 106 -2.51 8.62 7.32
N PHE A 107 -1.36 9.29 7.19
CA PHE A 107 -0.85 10.12 8.28
C PHE A 107 -1.29 11.58 8.21
N LEU A 108 -1.43 12.16 7.02
CA LEU A 108 -1.73 13.60 6.88
C LEU A 108 -3.23 13.86 6.72
N GLU A 109 -3.97 12.97 6.07
CA GLU A 109 -5.41 13.14 5.85
C GLU A 109 -6.23 12.45 6.94
N HIS A 110 -5.96 11.17 7.21
CA HIS A 110 -6.70 10.40 8.23
C HIS A 110 -6.09 10.47 9.62
N HIS A 111 -4.95 11.13 9.81
CA HIS A 111 -4.29 11.28 11.10
C HIS A 111 -4.06 9.95 11.83
N ALA A 112 -3.71 8.91 11.08
CA ALA A 112 -3.43 7.61 11.64
C ALA A 112 -2.32 7.68 12.69
N HIS A 113 -2.49 6.95 13.80
CA HIS A 113 -1.41 6.72 14.75
C HIS A 113 -0.49 5.58 14.27
N ARG A 114 -1.08 4.59 13.60
CA ARG A 114 -0.39 3.41 13.09
C ARG A 114 -0.86 3.07 11.68
N PHE A 115 0.06 2.95 10.75
CA PHE A 115 -0.17 2.43 9.41
C PHE A 115 0.52 1.08 9.29
N TRP A 116 -0.23 0.02 8.96
CA TRP A 116 0.27 -1.34 8.99
C TRP A 116 -0.12 -2.13 7.76
N LEU A 117 0.61 -3.19 7.53
CA LEU A 117 0.36 -4.14 6.44
C LEU A 117 0.72 -5.55 6.87
N ASP A 118 0.17 -6.52 6.15
CA ASP A 118 0.62 -7.89 6.15
C ASP A 118 1.19 -8.26 4.79
N VAL A 119 2.26 -9.04 4.80
CA VAL A 119 2.97 -9.47 3.60
C VAL A 119 3.43 -10.90 3.75
N PHE A 120 3.34 -11.69 2.68
CA PHE A 120 3.87 -13.07 2.72
C PHE A 120 5.32 -13.05 3.21
N GLU A 121 5.64 -13.88 4.21
CA GLU A 121 6.99 -13.91 4.80
C GLU A 121 8.06 -14.20 3.73
N THR A 122 7.70 -14.99 2.73
CA THR A 122 8.55 -15.32 1.58
C THR A 122 8.71 -14.19 0.56
N ASN A 123 7.90 -13.14 0.63
CA ASN A 123 8.00 -11.99 -0.28
C ASN A 123 9.09 -11.00 0.18
N ILE A 124 10.34 -11.45 0.14
CA ILE A 124 11.51 -10.67 0.57
C ILE A 124 11.62 -9.34 -0.18
N ARG A 125 11.20 -9.32 -1.44
CA ARG A 125 11.25 -8.10 -2.26
C ARG A 125 10.31 -7.01 -1.69
N ALA A 126 9.06 -7.35 -1.43
CA ALA A 126 8.10 -6.38 -0.88
C ALA A 126 8.53 -5.94 0.52
N ARG A 127 8.96 -6.86 1.38
CA ARG A 127 9.47 -6.54 2.72
C ARG A 127 10.61 -5.53 2.68
N ARG A 128 11.60 -5.71 1.81
CA ARG A 128 12.70 -4.73 1.63
C ARG A 128 12.21 -3.35 1.17
N VAL A 129 11.17 -3.30 0.33
CA VAL A 129 10.56 -2.02 -0.03
C VAL A 129 9.97 -1.36 1.21
N TYR A 130 9.15 -2.06 2.00
CA TYR A 130 8.56 -1.51 3.21
C TYR A 130 9.62 -1.08 4.23
N GLU A 131 10.64 -1.89 4.45
CA GLU A 131 11.79 -1.56 5.31
C GLU A 131 12.50 -0.26 4.85
N SER A 132 12.62 -0.03 3.53
CA SER A 132 13.19 1.20 2.99
C SER A 132 12.33 2.46 3.22
N TYR A 133 11.09 2.26 3.65
CA TYR A 133 10.15 3.29 4.09
C TYR A 133 9.95 3.31 5.61
N ASP A 134 10.88 2.70 6.36
CA ASP A 134 10.92 2.64 7.82
C ASP A 134 9.77 1.84 8.46
N PHE A 135 9.05 1.02 7.68
CA PHE A 135 8.15 0.05 8.28
C PHE A 135 8.97 -0.96 9.09
N ARG A 136 8.55 -1.16 10.33
CA ARG A 136 9.17 -2.11 11.24
C ARG A 136 8.42 -3.42 11.26
N TYR A 137 9.16 -4.48 11.46
CA TYR A 137 8.61 -5.80 11.65
C TYR A 137 8.01 -5.92 13.06
N ASP A 138 6.71 -6.21 13.14
CA ASP A 138 5.99 -6.37 14.41
C ASP A 138 5.89 -7.83 14.85
N GLY A 139 5.89 -8.77 13.89
CA GLY A 139 5.75 -10.19 14.17
C GLY A 139 5.20 -10.98 12.99
N VAL A 140 4.76 -12.22 13.25
CA VAL A 140 4.18 -13.11 12.23
C VAL A 140 2.80 -13.58 12.61
N MET A 141 1.97 -13.78 11.61
CA MET A 141 0.76 -14.60 11.66
C MET A 141 1.08 -15.94 11.01
N ARG A 142 1.32 -16.95 11.84
CA ARG A 142 1.68 -18.29 11.34
C ARG A 142 0.47 -18.95 10.70
N GLU A 143 0.68 -19.51 9.48
CA GLU A 143 -0.34 -20.30 8.77
C GLU A 143 -1.68 -19.56 8.62
N ALA A 144 -1.61 -18.25 8.37
CA ALA A 144 -2.78 -17.37 8.34
C ALA A 144 -3.57 -17.44 7.03
N ILE A 145 -2.95 -17.89 5.95
CA ILE A 145 -3.56 -17.96 4.62
C ILE A 145 -3.46 -19.39 4.09
N LEU A 146 -4.59 -19.95 3.69
CA LEU A 146 -4.63 -21.19 2.90
C LEU A 146 -4.71 -20.83 1.41
N ARG A 147 -3.74 -21.30 0.62
CA ARG A 147 -3.72 -21.08 -0.84
C ARG A 147 -3.18 -22.30 -1.55
N ASP A 148 -3.87 -22.74 -2.59
CA ASP A 148 -3.50 -23.91 -3.40
C ASP A 148 -3.22 -25.17 -2.53
N GLY A 149 -3.90 -25.30 -1.38
CA GLY A 149 -3.74 -26.42 -0.44
C GLY A 149 -2.57 -26.29 0.55
N GLU A 150 -1.83 -25.18 0.51
CA GLU A 150 -0.73 -24.91 1.43
C GLU A 150 -1.02 -23.73 2.36
N TYR A 151 -0.59 -23.83 3.61
CA TYR A 151 -0.68 -22.74 4.58
C TYR A 151 0.54 -21.83 4.47
N HIS A 152 0.27 -20.52 4.48
CA HIS A 152 1.31 -19.50 4.38
C HIS A 152 1.31 -18.60 5.61
N THR A 153 2.51 -18.23 6.02
CA THR A 153 2.78 -17.28 7.11
C THR A 153 2.89 -15.88 6.56
N LEU A 154 2.30 -14.92 7.26
CA LEU A 154 2.41 -13.50 6.94
C LEU A 154 3.28 -12.78 7.96
N ALA A 155 4.16 -11.92 7.50
CA ALA A 155 4.87 -10.96 8.32
C ALA A 155 3.98 -9.72 8.50
N LEU A 156 3.84 -9.25 9.74
CA LEU A 156 3.21 -7.97 10.07
C LEU A 156 4.27 -6.89 10.11
N MET A 157 4.00 -5.77 9.46
CA MET A 157 4.87 -4.61 9.47
C MET A 157 4.05 -3.35 9.70
N SER A 158 4.63 -2.38 10.42
CA SER A 158 3.95 -1.11 10.68
C SER A 158 4.90 0.07 10.73
N LEU A 159 4.31 1.25 10.55
CA LEU A 159 4.94 2.55 10.72
C LEU A 159 4.05 3.39 11.63
N LEU A 160 4.66 4.11 12.58
CA LEU A 160 3.94 4.98 13.49
C LEU A 160 4.04 6.45 13.05
N ASP A 161 3.05 7.26 13.44
CA ASP A 161 2.97 8.69 13.11
C ASP A 161 4.26 9.46 13.47
N ARG A 162 4.83 9.21 14.64
CA ARG A 162 6.09 9.83 15.07
C ARG A 162 7.29 9.43 14.20
N GLU A 163 7.30 8.22 13.68
CA GLU A 163 8.37 7.71 12.80
C GLU A 163 8.24 8.33 11.40
N TYR A 164 7.01 8.42 10.89
CA TYR A 164 6.71 9.12 9.63
C TYR A 164 7.10 10.60 9.69
N THR A 165 6.75 11.30 10.77
CA THR A 165 7.09 12.72 10.96
C THR A 165 8.60 12.94 11.03
N SER A 166 9.33 12.07 11.75
CA SER A 166 10.80 12.14 11.85
C SER A 166 11.49 11.96 10.50
N ARG A 167 10.91 11.12 9.62
CA ARG A 167 11.40 10.93 8.24
C ARG A 167 11.24 12.19 7.39
N GLN A 168 10.16 12.96 7.60
CA GLN A 168 9.90 14.20 6.85
C GLN A 168 10.82 15.36 7.26
N GLN A 169 11.48 15.26 8.43
CA GLN A 169 12.40 16.26 8.97
C GLN A 169 13.82 15.72 9.14
N PRO A 170 14.57 15.43 8.07
CA PRO A 170 15.96 15.04 8.18
C PRO A 170 16.79 16.27 8.56
N GLY A 171 17.01 16.54 9.87
CA GLY A 171 17.90 17.62 10.25
C GLY A 171 17.78 18.24 11.64
N VAL A 172 16.95 17.76 12.55
CA VAL A 172 16.97 18.23 13.95
C VAL A 172 17.55 17.13 14.84
N GLN A 173 18.86 16.92 14.75
CA GLN A 173 19.58 16.24 15.83
C GLN A 173 19.59 17.16 17.05
N ALA A 174 19.04 16.66 18.17
CA ALA A 174 19.10 17.33 19.45
C ALA A 174 20.58 17.61 19.80
N VAL A 175 20.95 18.87 19.82
CA VAL A 175 22.20 19.33 20.43
C VAL A 175 22.02 19.14 21.95
N THR A 176 22.48 18.01 22.45
CA THR A 176 22.59 17.79 23.90
C THR A 176 23.69 18.74 24.40
N THR A 177 23.28 19.88 24.96
CA THR A 177 24.16 20.77 25.69
C THR A 177 24.58 20.07 26.97
N GLN A 178 25.76 19.52 26.99
CA GLN A 178 26.41 19.13 28.25
C GLN A 178 26.84 20.40 28.99
N SER A 179 26.05 20.78 29.98
CA SER A 179 26.48 21.77 30.96
C SER A 179 27.44 21.09 31.94
N HIS A 180 28.71 21.38 31.82
CA HIS A 180 29.70 21.12 32.90
C HIS A 180 29.60 22.24 33.90
N SER A 181 29.33 21.89 35.12
CA SER A 181 29.68 22.64 36.35
C SER A 181 30.09 21.65 37.41
#